data_441fa2d2e7885aac3e9a938eb2725326
#
_entry.id   441fa2d2e7885aac3e9a938eb2725326
#
_cell.length_a   1.000
_cell.length_b   1.000
_cell.length_c   1.000
_cell.angle_alpha   90.00
_cell.angle_beta   90.00
_cell.angle_gamma   90.00
#
_symmetry.space_group_name_H-M   'P 1'
#
loop_
_entity.id
_entity.type
_entity.pdbx_description
1 polymer ?
#
loop_
_entity_poly.entity_id
_entity_poly.type
_entity_poly.pdbx_seq_one_letter_code
_entity_poly.pdbx_strand_id
1 'polypeptide(L)'
;IEISDRRISADDIHEITMMGKAMLDSPLELFDGVDDVLDDLAGRYSLHLITKGDNMDQYNKIEKSDLAHHFQKIDVVLKKDVPTYRDLFAEHQTDPHRALMAGNSIPSDVLPILELGGWGVHIPYYVVASFEQHDDDPVHDRFHRVDRLAKLPDLLQYLEEN
;
A
#
# COMPACT_ATOMS: atom_id res chain seq x y z
N ILE A 1 18.14 -17.26 19.43
CA ILE A 1 18.78 -17.82 20.64
C ILE A 1 20.27 -17.43 20.64
N GLU A 2 21.01 -17.57 19.55
CA GLU A 2 22.42 -17.16 19.47
C GLU A 2 22.62 -15.66 19.70
N ILE A 3 21.77 -14.83 19.07
CA ILE A 3 21.80 -13.35 19.20
C ILE A 3 21.48 -12.90 20.63
N SER A 4 20.69 -13.67 21.38
CA SER A 4 20.27 -13.35 22.75
C SER A 4 21.18 -13.94 23.82
N ASP A 5 22.36 -14.50 23.44
CA ASP A 5 23.26 -15.23 24.37
C ASP A 5 22.53 -16.32 25.16
N ARG A 6 21.55 -16.98 24.57
CA ARG A 6 20.70 -18.02 25.18
C ARG A 6 19.89 -17.55 26.40
N ARG A 7 19.61 -16.25 26.49
CA ARG A 7 18.78 -15.70 27.58
C ARG A 7 17.27 -15.83 27.29
N ILE A 8 16.89 -16.29 26.10
CA ILE A 8 15.50 -16.52 25.71
C ILE A 8 15.15 -17.98 25.97
N SER A 9 14.11 -18.21 26.75
CA SER A 9 13.58 -19.54 27.05
C SER A 9 12.65 -20.07 25.94
N ALA A 10 12.30 -21.35 25.98
CA ALA A 10 11.29 -21.91 25.08
C ALA A 10 9.91 -21.31 25.35
N ASP A 11 9.61 -20.92 26.59
CA ASP A 11 8.36 -20.29 26.97
C ASP A 11 8.27 -18.87 26.38
N ASP A 12 9.37 -18.09 26.39
CA ASP A 12 9.42 -16.77 25.74
C ASP A 12 9.18 -16.87 24.23
N ILE A 13 9.76 -17.89 23.57
CA ILE A 13 9.53 -18.15 22.14
C ILE A 13 8.07 -18.50 21.89
N HIS A 14 7.49 -19.34 22.75
CA HIS A 14 6.07 -19.72 22.65
C HIS A 14 5.17 -18.49 22.80
N GLU A 15 5.42 -17.64 23.80
CA GLU A 15 4.66 -16.42 24.04
C GLU A 15 4.74 -15.45 22.85
N ILE A 16 5.93 -15.20 22.32
CA ILE A 16 6.12 -14.36 21.10
C ILE A 16 5.35 -14.96 19.92
N THR A 17 5.38 -16.28 19.75
CA THR A 17 4.66 -16.96 18.66
C THR A 17 3.14 -16.80 18.82
N MET A 18 2.63 -16.92 20.05
CA MET A 18 1.20 -16.75 20.34
C MET A 18 0.75 -15.29 20.16
N MET A 19 1.59 -14.32 20.54
CA MET A 19 1.34 -12.90 20.25
C MET A 19 1.27 -12.65 18.75
N GLY A 20 2.21 -13.20 17.97
CA GLY A 20 2.19 -13.08 16.51
C GLY A 20 0.92 -13.66 15.89
N LYS A 21 0.47 -14.84 16.35
CA LYS A 21 -0.80 -15.43 15.91
C LYS A 21 -2.01 -14.55 16.27
N ALA A 22 -2.05 -14.06 17.51
CA ALA A 22 -3.13 -13.17 17.94
C ALA A 22 -3.19 -11.88 17.11
N MET A 23 -2.05 -11.33 16.67
CA MET A 23 -2.01 -10.19 15.75
C MET A 23 -2.60 -10.53 14.38
N LEU A 24 -2.29 -11.71 13.82
CA LEU A 24 -2.85 -12.17 12.55
C LEU A 24 -4.37 -12.42 12.61
N ASP A 25 -4.86 -12.81 13.78
CA ASP A 25 -6.28 -13.08 14.03
C ASP A 25 -7.07 -11.82 14.46
N SER A 26 -6.38 -10.69 14.66
CA SER A 26 -7.03 -9.44 15.03
C SER A 26 -8.07 -8.99 14.00
N PRO A 27 -9.20 -8.41 14.43
CA PRO A 27 -10.17 -7.83 13.52
C PRO A 27 -9.51 -6.77 12.63
N LEU A 28 -9.86 -6.77 11.36
CA LEU A 28 -9.45 -5.71 10.43
C LEU A 28 -10.42 -4.53 10.60
N GLU A 29 -9.89 -3.38 10.94
CA GLU A 29 -10.66 -2.13 10.99
C GLU A 29 -10.38 -1.34 9.70
N LEU A 30 -11.44 -1.06 8.95
CA LEU A 30 -11.36 -0.23 7.75
C LEU A 30 -11.52 1.25 8.12
N PHE A 31 -10.95 2.12 7.30
CA PHE A 31 -11.21 3.55 7.42
C PHE A 31 -12.65 3.87 7.05
N ASP A 32 -13.23 4.84 7.74
CA ASP A 32 -14.58 5.31 7.45
C ASP A 32 -14.71 5.76 5.98
N GLY A 33 -15.70 5.23 5.27
CA GLY A 33 -16.02 5.59 3.90
C GLY A 33 -15.04 5.07 2.85
N VAL A 34 -14.13 4.12 3.19
CA VAL A 34 -13.20 3.56 2.20
C VAL A 34 -13.92 2.84 1.07
N ASP A 35 -14.98 2.11 1.39
CA ASP A 35 -15.78 1.37 0.42
C ASP A 35 -16.45 2.32 -0.60
N ASP A 36 -17.10 3.38 -0.11
CA ASP A 36 -17.74 4.39 -0.97
C ASP A 36 -16.73 5.08 -1.92
N VAL A 37 -15.52 5.37 -1.41
CA VAL A 37 -14.46 5.98 -2.23
C VAL A 37 -13.96 5.03 -3.30
N LEU A 38 -13.77 3.76 -2.96
CA LEU A 38 -13.33 2.76 -3.93
C LEU A 38 -14.41 2.47 -4.98
N ASP A 39 -15.69 2.47 -4.59
CA ASP A 39 -16.81 2.31 -5.53
C ASP A 39 -16.86 3.45 -6.55
N ASP A 40 -16.78 4.72 -6.09
CA ASP A 40 -16.71 5.89 -6.97
C ASP A 40 -15.52 5.80 -7.94
N LEU A 41 -14.34 5.46 -7.42
CA LEU A 41 -13.13 5.34 -8.23
C LEU A 41 -13.19 4.18 -9.22
N ALA A 42 -13.73 3.02 -8.82
CA ALA A 42 -13.87 1.84 -9.70
C ALA A 42 -14.82 2.11 -10.88
N GLY A 43 -15.79 3.00 -10.71
CA GLY A 43 -16.67 3.44 -11.78
C GLY A 43 -15.98 4.30 -12.87
N ARG A 44 -14.81 4.86 -12.56
CA ARG A 44 -14.08 5.82 -13.42
C ARG A 44 -12.71 5.30 -13.87
N TYR A 45 -12.06 4.48 -13.07
CA TYR A 45 -10.68 4.03 -13.26
C TYR A 45 -10.55 2.52 -13.11
N SER A 46 -9.51 1.96 -13.69
CA SER A 46 -9.06 0.58 -13.41
C SER A 46 -8.27 0.58 -12.10
N LEU A 47 -8.85 0.02 -11.04
CA LEU A 47 -8.20 -0.06 -9.74
C LEU A 47 -7.36 -1.33 -9.63
N HIS A 48 -6.12 -1.17 -9.19
CA HIS A 48 -5.20 -2.26 -8.89
C HIS A 48 -4.71 -2.12 -7.45
N LEU A 49 -4.71 -3.21 -6.69
CA LEU A 49 -4.16 -3.26 -5.35
C LEU A 49 -2.74 -3.85 -5.41
N ILE A 50 -1.76 -3.10 -4.95
CA ILE A 50 -0.39 -3.57 -4.82
C ILE A 50 0.00 -3.50 -3.35
N THR A 51 0.25 -4.65 -2.72
CA THR A 51 0.64 -4.74 -1.31
C THR A 51 1.94 -5.50 -1.15
N LYS A 52 2.71 -5.15 -0.10
CA LYS A 52 3.99 -5.77 0.24
C LYS A 52 3.85 -6.63 1.49
N GLY A 53 4.27 -7.88 1.44
CA GLY A 53 4.27 -8.76 2.59
C GLY A 53 4.27 -10.24 2.27
N ASP A 54 3.96 -11.04 3.28
CA ASP A 54 3.72 -12.47 3.09
C ASP A 54 2.40 -12.71 2.35
N ASN A 55 2.42 -13.60 1.37
CA ASN A 55 1.26 -13.85 0.52
C ASN A 55 0.03 -14.28 1.33
N MET A 56 0.18 -15.23 2.25
CA MET A 56 -0.96 -15.72 3.04
C MET A 56 -1.55 -14.64 3.93
N ASP A 57 -0.70 -13.86 4.60
CA ASP A 57 -1.14 -12.76 5.45
C ASP A 57 -1.89 -11.68 4.65
N GLN A 58 -1.30 -11.25 3.51
CA GLN A 58 -1.91 -10.20 2.70
C GLN A 58 -3.23 -10.66 2.06
N TYR A 59 -3.30 -11.87 1.50
CA TYR A 59 -4.56 -12.38 0.96
C TYR A 59 -5.64 -12.56 2.03
N ASN A 60 -5.29 -13.01 3.24
CA ASN A 60 -6.24 -13.09 4.36
C ASN A 60 -6.78 -11.71 4.75
N LYS A 61 -5.94 -10.66 4.76
CA LYS A 61 -6.37 -9.29 5.02
C LYS A 61 -7.30 -8.76 3.94
N ILE A 62 -6.98 -9.02 2.68
CA ILE A 62 -7.78 -8.62 1.54
C ILE A 62 -9.15 -9.30 1.59
N GLU A 63 -9.21 -10.60 1.88
CA GLU A 63 -10.46 -11.34 2.04
C GLU A 63 -11.28 -10.80 3.23
N LYS A 64 -10.66 -10.61 4.38
CA LYS A 64 -11.33 -10.04 5.57
C LYS A 64 -11.84 -8.61 5.36
N SER A 65 -11.23 -7.84 4.46
CA SER A 65 -11.65 -6.47 4.18
C SER A 65 -12.94 -6.36 3.38
N ASP A 66 -13.30 -7.41 2.65
CA ASP A 66 -14.40 -7.44 1.67
C ASP A 66 -14.28 -6.38 0.55
N LEU A 67 -13.08 -5.79 0.36
CA LEU A 67 -12.82 -4.75 -0.65
C LEU A 67 -12.26 -5.28 -1.97
N ALA A 68 -11.98 -6.60 -2.05
CA ALA A 68 -11.36 -7.21 -3.23
C ALA A 68 -12.14 -6.98 -4.53
N HIS A 69 -13.45 -6.84 -4.43
CA HIS A 69 -14.36 -6.69 -5.57
C HIS A 69 -14.20 -5.36 -6.32
N HIS A 70 -13.61 -4.32 -5.71
CA HIS A 70 -13.31 -3.05 -6.37
C HIS A 70 -12.07 -3.13 -7.29
N PHE A 71 -11.19 -4.11 -7.08
CA PHE A 71 -9.91 -4.17 -7.79
C PHE A 71 -9.94 -5.14 -8.96
N GLN A 72 -9.49 -4.69 -10.13
CA GLN A 72 -9.33 -5.54 -11.31
C GLN A 72 -8.13 -6.47 -11.19
N LYS A 73 -7.10 -6.06 -10.45
CA LYS A 73 -5.88 -6.79 -10.18
C LYS A 73 -5.47 -6.64 -8.73
N ILE A 74 -4.91 -7.71 -8.17
CA ILE A 74 -4.39 -7.75 -6.80
C ILE A 74 -3.03 -8.42 -6.84
N ASP A 75 -2.00 -7.66 -6.52
CA ASP A 75 -0.61 -8.10 -6.54
C ASP A 75 0.00 -8.04 -5.13
N VAL A 76 0.43 -9.19 -4.63
CA VAL A 76 1.21 -9.29 -3.40
C VAL A 76 2.68 -9.44 -3.78
N VAL A 77 3.51 -8.48 -3.38
CA VAL A 77 4.91 -8.40 -3.79
C VAL A 77 5.85 -8.45 -2.59
N LEU A 78 7.08 -8.90 -2.80
CA LEU A 78 8.12 -8.89 -1.77
C LEU A 78 8.72 -7.50 -1.56
N LYS A 79 8.72 -6.69 -2.63
CA LYS A 79 9.25 -5.33 -2.62
C LYS A 79 8.38 -4.43 -3.49
N LYS A 80 8.29 -3.17 -3.10
CA LYS A 80 7.71 -2.09 -3.90
C LYS A 80 8.86 -1.19 -4.35
N ASP A 81 9.51 -1.55 -5.43
CA ASP A 81 10.62 -0.84 -6.05
C ASP A 81 10.40 -0.66 -7.55
N VAL A 82 11.24 0.13 -8.21
CA VAL A 82 11.12 0.46 -9.64
C VAL A 82 11.06 -0.79 -10.52
N PRO A 83 11.94 -1.82 -10.35
CA PRO A 83 11.83 -3.05 -11.12
C PRO A 83 10.48 -3.75 -10.96
N THR A 84 9.99 -3.88 -9.73
CA THR A 84 8.70 -4.53 -9.43
C THR A 84 7.54 -3.81 -10.11
N TYR A 85 7.44 -2.48 -9.98
CA TYR A 85 6.39 -1.71 -10.67
C TYR A 85 6.49 -1.80 -12.19
N ARG A 86 7.71 -1.79 -12.75
CA ARG A 86 7.92 -1.95 -14.20
C ARG A 86 7.39 -3.29 -14.69
N ASP A 87 7.69 -4.37 -13.96
CA ASP A 87 7.27 -5.72 -14.32
C ASP A 87 5.73 -5.84 -14.23
N LEU A 88 5.11 -5.32 -13.16
CA LEU A 88 3.65 -5.28 -13.02
C LEU A 88 2.97 -4.47 -14.12
N PHE A 89 3.51 -3.31 -14.48
CA PHE A 89 2.96 -2.51 -15.59
C PHE A 89 3.06 -3.23 -16.93
N ALA A 90 4.15 -3.95 -17.17
CA ALA A 90 4.29 -4.77 -18.36
C ALA A 90 3.30 -5.95 -18.38
N GLU A 91 3.14 -6.65 -17.25
CA GLU A 91 2.22 -7.76 -17.10
C GLU A 91 0.75 -7.31 -17.28
N HIS A 92 0.38 -6.19 -16.69
CA HIS A 92 -0.99 -5.66 -16.75
C HIS A 92 -1.23 -4.75 -17.95
N GLN A 93 -0.24 -4.58 -18.84
CA GLN A 93 -0.30 -3.72 -20.03
C GLN A 93 -0.71 -2.27 -19.67
N THR A 94 -0.22 -1.79 -18.55
CA THR A 94 -0.48 -0.44 -18.03
C THR A 94 0.62 0.52 -18.49
N ASP A 95 0.23 1.66 -19.06
CA ASP A 95 1.17 2.76 -19.35
C ASP A 95 1.51 3.49 -18.04
N PRO A 96 2.78 3.51 -17.60
CA PRO A 96 3.18 4.19 -16.37
C PRO A 96 2.77 5.67 -16.35
N HIS A 97 2.81 6.37 -17.48
CA HIS A 97 2.44 7.80 -17.57
C HIS A 97 0.96 8.07 -17.30
N ARG A 98 0.12 7.06 -17.39
CA ARG A 98 -1.32 7.09 -17.10
C ARG A 98 -1.66 6.45 -15.76
N ALA A 99 -0.67 6.00 -15.01
CA ALA A 99 -0.84 5.35 -13.73
C ALA A 99 -0.64 6.35 -12.58
N LEU A 100 -1.45 6.17 -11.54
CA LEU A 100 -1.31 6.88 -10.27
C LEU A 100 -1.23 5.84 -9.14
N MET A 101 -0.22 5.97 -8.29
CA MET A 101 -0.11 5.20 -7.06
C MET A 101 -0.41 6.08 -5.86
N ALA A 102 -1.39 5.68 -5.07
CA ALA A 102 -1.72 6.29 -3.79
C ALA A 102 -1.32 5.35 -2.64
N GLY A 103 -0.54 5.84 -1.69
CA GLY A 103 -0.09 5.03 -0.57
C GLY A 103 0.53 5.84 0.57
N ASN A 104 0.86 5.15 1.65
CA ASN A 104 1.36 5.79 2.86
C ASN A 104 2.90 5.83 2.97
N SER A 105 3.61 5.17 2.08
CA SER A 105 5.07 5.08 2.11
C SER A 105 5.68 5.83 0.93
N ILE A 106 6.34 6.97 1.19
CA ILE A 106 7.04 7.70 0.13
C ILE A 106 8.07 6.82 -0.57
N PRO A 107 8.97 6.07 0.13
CA PRO A 107 9.96 5.23 -0.53
C PRO A 107 9.38 4.05 -1.32
N SER A 108 8.29 3.45 -0.85
CA SER A 108 7.73 2.23 -1.44
C SER A 108 6.60 2.49 -2.44
N ASP A 109 5.79 3.52 -2.21
CA ASP A 109 4.60 3.79 -3.03
C ASP A 109 4.85 4.94 -4.02
N VAL A 110 5.49 6.02 -3.56
CA VAL A 110 5.57 7.27 -4.31
C VAL A 110 6.79 7.34 -5.21
N LEU A 111 8.00 7.20 -4.66
CA LEU A 111 9.24 7.39 -5.43
C LEU A 111 9.36 6.45 -6.64
N PRO A 112 9.05 5.14 -6.53
CA PRO A 112 9.18 4.24 -7.67
C PRO A 112 8.26 4.58 -8.83
N ILE A 113 7.04 5.05 -8.55
CA ILE A 113 6.08 5.42 -9.59
C ILE A 113 6.48 6.73 -10.27
N LEU A 114 6.99 7.71 -9.51
CA LEU A 114 7.50 8.96 -10.08
C LEU A 114 8.68 8.71 -11.01
N GLU A 115 9.62 7.81 -10.65
CA GLU A 115 10.76 7.44 -11.50
C GLU A 115 10.32 6.79 -12.82
N LEU A 116 9.20 6.07 -12.83
CA LEU A 116 8.60 5.49 -14.03
C LEU A 116 7.77 6.48 -14.84
N GLY A 117 7.64 7.72 -14.38
CA GLY A 117 6.87 8.78 -15.04
C GLY A 117 5.38 8.77 -14.72
N GLY A 118 4.96 8.01 -13.72
CA GLY A 118 3.58 8.03 -13.21
C GLY A 118 3.32 9.15 -12.21
N TRP A 119 2.15 9.11 -11.58
CA TRP A 119 1.72 10.04 -10.55
C TRP A 119 1.83 9.39 -9.18
N GLY A 120 2.43 10.07 -8.21
CA GLY A 120 2.58 9.59 -6.85
C GLY A 120 1.75 10.42 -5.86
N VAL A 121 0.87 9.78 -5.11
CA VAL A 121 0.06 10.43 -4.09
C VAL A 121 0.39 9.85 -2.72
N HIS A 122 0.91 10.69 -1.84
CA HIS A 122 1.15 10.33 -0.45
C HIS A 122 -0.11 10.57 0.39
N ILE A 123 -0.58 9.52 1.04
CA ILE A 123 -1.68 9.54 2.02
C ILE A 123 -1.08 9.16 3.38
N PRO A 124 -0.71 10.12 4.24
CA PRO A 124 -0.03 9.82 5.48
C PRO A 124 -0.85 8.91 6.40
N TYR A 125 -0.15 7.96 7.03
CA TYR A 125 -0.70 7.13 8.08
C TYR A 125 0.19 7.22 9.33
N TYR A 126 -0.39 7.28 10.51
CA TYR A 126 0.35 7.51 11.75
C TYR A 126 1.25 6.34 12.18
N VAL A 127 1.00 5.14 11.67
CA VAL A 127 1.85 3.96 11.92
C VAL A 127 2.60 3.63 10.64
N VAL A 128 3.86 4.02 10.57
CA VAL A 128 4.76 3.72 9.46
C VAL A 128 6.00 3.04 10.03
N ALA A 129 6.44 1.96 9.39
CA ALA A 129 7.68 1.30 9.77
C ALA A 129 8.86 2.28 9.66
N SER A 130 9.80 2.23 10.60
CA SER A 130 10.90 3.21 10.68
C SER A 130 11.73 3.32 9.40
N PHE A 131 11.87 2.24 8.65
CA PHE A 131 12.57 2.22 7.36
C PHE A 131 11.74 2.76 6.18
N GLU A 132 10.46 3.06 6.40
CA GLU A 132 9.55 3.68 5.43
C GLU A 132 9.24 5.14 5.78
N GLN A 133 9.80 5.65 6.88
CA GLN A 133 9.70 7.06 7.22
C GLN A 133 10.54 7.89 6.24
N HIS A 134 9.97 8.97 5.78
CA HIS A 134 10.64 9.94 4.93
C HIS A 134 10.27 11.35 5.44
N ASP A 135 11.29 12.15 5.75
CA ASP A 135 11.09 13.43 6.44
C ASP A 135 10.61 14.54 5.51
N ASP A 136 10.95 14.46 4.21
CA ASP A 136 10.64 15.49 3.24
C ASP A 136 9.77 14.97 2.09
N ASP A 137 8.84 15.80 1.63
CA ASP A 137 8.06 15.53 0.43
C ASP A 137 8.95 15.63 -0.83
N PRO A 138 8.81 14.74 -1.83
CA PRO A 138 9.54 14.85 -3.08
C PRO A 138 9.20 16.14 -3.84
N VAL A 139 10.23 16.79 -4.39
CA VAL A 139 10.03 17.93 -5.30
C VAL A 139 9.86 17.39 -6.71
N HIS A 140 8.60 17.19 -7.12
CA HIS A 140 8.27 16.61 -8.42
C HIS A 140 6.87 17.06 -8.89
N ASP A 141 6.71 17.41 -10.16
CA ASP A 141 5.45 17.95 -10.72
C ASP A 141 4.27 16.96 -10.64
N ARG A 142 4.56 15.67 -10.60
CA ARG A 142 3.56 14.58 -10.49
C ARG A 142 3.43 14.03 -9.07
N PHE A 143 3.97 14.72 -8.07
CA PHE A 143 3.79 14.37 -6.68
C PHE A 143 2.67 15.20 -6.07
N HIS A 144 1.77 14.51 -5.34
CA HIS A 144 0.72 15.15 -4.56
C HIS A 144 0.64 14.54 -3.17
N ARG A 145 0.07 15.28 -2.24
CA ARG A 145 -0.23 14.83 -0.90
C ARG A 145 -1.66 15.15 -0.55
N VAL A 146 -2.39 14.18 -0.01
CA VAL A 146 -3.72 14.37 0.58
C VAL A 146 -3.71 13.82 2.00
N ASP A 147 -4.50 14.40 2.88
CA ASP A 147 -4.53 14.05 4.29
C ASP A 147 -5.24 12.71 4.57
N ARG A 148 -6.10 12.27 3.65
CA ARG A 148 -6.89 11.04 3.77
C ARG A 148 -7.40 10.57 2.39
N LEU A 149 -7.74 9.27 2.32
CA LEU A 149 -8.21 8.63 1.08
C LEU A 149 -9.46 9.31 0.50
N ALA A 150 -10.36 9.80 1.34
CA ALA A 150 -11.59 10.50 0.91
C ALA A 150 -11.32 11.79 0.09
N LYS A 151 -10.07 12.29 0.05
CA LYS A 151 -9.68 13.43 -0.77
C LYS A 151 -9.09 13.04 -2.13
N LEU A 152 -8.89 11.76 -2.37
CA LEU A 152 -8.32 11.29 -3.63
C LEU A 152 -9.24 11.56 -4.83
N PRO A 153 -10.57 11.37 -4.78
CA PRO A 153 -11.46 11.71 -5.89
C PRO A 153 -11.39 13.19 -6.29
N ASP A 154 -11.36 14.11 -5.32
CA ASP A 154 -11.25 15.56 -5.59
C ASP A 154 -9.92 15.90 -6.30
N LEU A 155 -8.82 15.28 -5.86
CA LEU A 155 -7.51 15.45 -6.48
C LEU A 155 -7.52 14.92 -7.93
N LEU A 156 -8.07 13.74 -8.17
CA LEU A 156 -8.13 13.16 -9.51
C LEU A 156 -8.94 14.03 -10.47
N GLN A 157 -10.08 14.55 -10.03
CA GLN A 157 -10.87 15.50 -10.84
C GLN A 157 -10.05 16.74 -11.17
N TYR A 158 -9.34 17.31 -10.20
CA TYR A 158 -8.46 18.46 -10.44
C TYR A 158 -7.36 18.17 -11.48
N LEU A 159 -6.76 16.97 -11.43
CA LEU A 159 -5.70 16.56 -12.38
C LEU A 159 -6.23 16.29 -13.79
N GLU A 160 -7.49 15.90 -13.95
CA GLU A 160 -8.12 15.71 -15.26
C GLU A 160 -8.48 17.05 -15.96
N GLU A 161 -8.71 18.09 -15.17
CA GLU A 161 -9.12 19.40 -15.67
C GLU A 161 -7.93 20.32 -16.03
N ASN A 162 -6.69 19.97 -15.60
CA ASN A 162 -5.48 20.80 -15.75
C ASN A 162 -4.31 20.07 -16.39
#